data_995b9a3fe301a8cf7b31c7c50a1e0db1
#
_entry.id   995b9a3fe301a8cf7b31c7c50a1e0db1
#
_cell.length_a   1.000
_cell.length_b   1.000
_cell.length_c   1.000
_cell.angle_alpha   90.00
_cell.angle_beta   90.00
_cell.angle_gamma   90.00
#
_symmetry.space_group_name_H-M   'P 1'
#
loop_
_entity.id
_entity.type
_entity.pdbx_description
1 polymer ?
#
loop_
_entity_poly.entity_id
_entity_poly.type
_entity_poly.pdbx_seq_one_letter_code
_entity_poly.pdbx_strand_id
1 'polypeptide(L)'
;MGKTKRSKKLNKNTKKLRKIPKKKIVIGKIYADWCGHCKTLKPEWQQMKDMIKLNSGRSLKNVEFQIHEMGETAENDMRNITLQQQIDDFNYKHFPNGDKKVESDGFPTLFKICRKRIEYYNGPRMAKELYSWYTKKC
;
A
#
# COMPACT_ATOMS: atom_id res chain seq x y z
N MET A 1 -40.71 -4.72 25.96
CA MET A 1 -39.88 -3.53 26.22
C MET A 1 -38.41 -3.83 26.40
N GLY A 2 -38.02 -4.75 27.27
CA GLY A 2 -36.62 -5.06 27.51
C GLY A 2 -35.89 -5.70 26.30
N LYS A 3 -36.64 -6.38 25.43
CA LYS A 3 -36.10 -7.04 24.27
C LYS A 3 -35.49 -6.08 23.26
N THR A 4 -36.11 -4.95 23.00
CA THR A 4 -35.65 -3.96 22.04
C THR A 4 -34.33 -3.29 22.48
N LYS A 5 -34.19 -3.01 23.74
CA LYS A 5 -32.98 -2.43 24.31
C LYS A 5 -31.81 -3.39 24.26
N ARG A 6 -32.03 -4.68 24.46
CA ARG A 6 -31.01 -5.72 24.38
C ARG A 6 -30.42 -5.81 22.94
N SER A 7 -31.29 -5.76 21.96
CA SER A 7 -30.86 -5.80 20.53
C SER A 7 -29.95 -4.62 20.19
N LYS A 8 -30.28 -3.43 20.67
CA LYS A 8 -29.46 -2.23 20.47
C LYS A 8 -28.07 -2.35 21.09
N LYS A 9 -27.98 -2.94 22.29
CA LYS A 9 -26.68 -3.17 22.96
C LYS A 9 -25.80 -4.14 22.18
N LEU A 10 -26.37 -5.21 21.65
CA LEU A 10 -25.64 -6.18 20.84
C LEU A 10 -25.08 -5.53 19.57
N ASN A 11 -25.85 -4.68 18.90
CA ASN A 11 -25.40 -3.96 17.73
C ASN A 11 -24.23 -3.02 18.02
N LYS A 12 -24.24 -2.34 19.15
CA LYS A 12 -23.14 -1.48 19.57
C LYS A 12 -21.86 -2.29 19.80
N ASN A 13 -21.96 -3.44 20.43
CA ASN A 13 -20.82 -4.31 20.67
C ASN A 13 -20.22 -4.82 19.36
N THR A 14 -21.05 -5.19 18.39
CA THR A 14 -20.61 -5.61 17.09
C THR A 14 -19.84 -4.49 16.37
N LYS A 15 -20.31 -3.26 16.47
CA LYS A 15 -19.61 -2.11 15.88
C LYS A 15 -18.25 -1.88 16.52
N LYS A 16 -18.11 -2.02 17.83
CA LYS A 16 -16.82 -1.91 18.52
C LYS A 16 -15.84 -2.96 18.07
N LEU A 17 -16.29 -4.21 17.93
CA LEU A 17 -15.46 -5.31 17.44
C LEU A 17 -14.94 -5.06 16.02
N ARG A 18 -15.75 -4.45 15.15
CA ARG A 18 -15.33 -4.08 13.80
C ARG A 18 -14.27 -2.99 13.78
N LYS A 19 -14.26 -2.07 14.75
CA LYS A 19 -13.29 -0.97 14.81
C LYS A 19 -11.92 -1.40 15.28
N ILE A 20 -11.84 -2.40 16.14
CA ILE A 20 -10.58 -2.85 16.76
C ILE A 20 -9.56 -3.40 15.77
N PRO A 21 -9.90 -4.24 14.76
CA PRO A 21 -8.91 -4.78 13.85
C PRO A 21 -8.57 -3.88 12.66
N LYS A 22 -9.14 -2.70 12.55
CA LYS A 22 -8.99 -1.85 11.36
C LYS A 22 -7.72 -1.00 11.38
N LYS A 23 -6.58 -1.61 11.50
CA LYS A 23 -5.34 -0.91 11.20
C LYS A 23 -5.13 -0.99 9.70
N LYS A 24 -5.31 0.15 9.05
CA LYS A 24 -5.12 0.24 7.60
C LYS A 24 -3.65 0.05 7.27
N ILE A 25 -3.38 -0.99 6.54
CA ILE A 25 -2.06 -1.21 5.96
C ILE A 25 -2.09 -0.62 4.55
N VAL A 26 -1.13 0.20 4.24
CA VAL A 26 -0.93 0.71 2.87
C VAL A 26 0.16 -0.12 2.24
N ILE A 27 -0.14 -0.72 1.10
CA ILE A 27 0.85 -1.42 0.28
C ILE A 27 1.11 -0.59 -0.96
N GLY A 28 2.36 -0.57 -1.40
CA GLY A 28 2.67 0.26 -2.55
C GLY A 28 3.87 -0.21 -3.34
N LYS A 29 3.91 0.24 -4.59
CA LYS A 29 5.08 0.08 -5.45
C LYS A 29 5.37 1.35 -6.21
N ILE A 30 6.65 1.62 -6.40
CA ILE A 30 7.15 2.63 -7.33
C ILE A 30 7.84 1.85 -8.45
N TYR A 31 7.40 2.06 -9.69
CA TYR A 31 7.81 1.22 -10.81
C TYR A 31 7.91 2.02 -12.10
N ALA A 32 8.48 1.39 -13.10
CA ALA A 32 8.58 1.95 -14.45
C ALA A 32 8.32 0.86 -15.49
N ASP A 33 7.60 1.18 -16.55
CA ASP A 33 7.29 0.21 -17.61
C ASP A 33 8.52 -0.22 -18.41
N TRP A 34 9.53 0.66 -18.48
CA TRP A 34 10.79 0.35 -19.19
C TRP A 34 11.76 -0.52 -18.36
N CYS A 35 11.44 -0.79 -17.10
CA CYS A 35 12.27 -1.61 -16.21
C CYS A 35 11.94 -3.09 -16.36
N GLY A 36 12.94 -3.91 -16.69
CA GLY A 36 12.76 -5.36 -16.85
C GLY A 36 12.24 -6.05 -15.59
N HIS A 37 12.78 -5.71 -14.43
CA HIS A 37 12.32 -6.28 -13.16
C HIS A 37 10.88 -5.89 -12.85
N CYS A 38 10.46 -4.69 -13.24
CA CYS A 38 9.08 -4.24 -13.07
C CYS A 38 8.12 -5.04 -13.95
N LYS A 39 8.54 -5.34 -15.18
CA LYS A 39 7.76 -6.17 -16.11
C LYS A 39 7.54 -7.58 -15.55
N THR A 40 8.59 -8.16 -14.99
CA THR A 40 8.53 -9.49 -14.35
C THR A 40 7.64 -9.46 -13.11
N LEU A 41 7.67 -8.39 -12.37
CA LEU A 41 6.84 -8.22 -11.18
C LEU A 41 5.34 -8.11 -11.50
N LYS A 42 4.99 -7.51 -12.62
CA LYS A 42 3.61 -7.15 -12.95
C LYS A 42 2.60 -8.29 -12.74
N PRO A 43 2.80 -9.49 -13.31
CA PRO A 43 1.87 -10.60 -13.08
C PRO A 43 1.87 -11.08 -11.63
N GLU A 44 3.02 -11.10 -10.99
CA GLU A 44 3.14 -11.51 -9.59
C GLU A 44 2.44 -10.52 -8.65
N TRP A 45 2.57 -9.23 -8.93
CA TRP A 45 1.90 -8.18 -8.19
C TRP A 45 0.37 -8.29 -8.30
N GLN A 46 -0.13 -8.51 -9.51
CA GLN A 46 -1.56 -8.68 -9.73
C GLN A 46 -2.10 -9.92 -9.00
N GLN A 47 -1.38 -11.02 -9.10
CA GLN A 47 -1.74 -12.26 -8.41
C GLN A 47 -1.76 -12.06 -6.89
N MET A 48 -0.78 -11.37 -6.35
CA MET A 48 -0.73 -11.03 -4.92
C MET A 48 -1.96 -10.21 -4.51
N LYS A 49 -2.32 -9.20 -5.28
CA LYS A 49 -3.51 -8.38 -5.00
C LYS A 49 -4.78 -9.23 -5.00
N ASP A 50 -4.91 -10.14 -5.94
CA ASP A 50 -6.05 -11.06 -6.03
C ASP A 50 -6.11 -11.98 -4.82
N MET A 51 -4.97 -12.50 -4.37
CA MET A 51 -4.87 -13.32 -3.17
C MET A 51 -5.31 -12.58 -1.92
N ILE A 52 -4.90 -11.32 -1.78
CA ILE A 52 -5.31 -10.47 -0.65
C ILE A 52 -6.82 -10.29 -0.67
N LYS A 53 -7.38 -9.98 -1.82
CA LYS A 53 -8.82 -9.75 -2.00
C LYS A 53 -9.64 -10.97 -1.64
N LEU A 54 -9.16 -12.16 -2.00
CA LEU A 54 -9.88 -13.41 -1.75
C LEU A 54 -9.74 -13.92 -0.32
N ASN A 55 -8.59 -13.74 0.31
CA ASN A 55 -8.24 -14.47 1.52
C ASN A 55 -8.16 -13.65 2.80
N SER A 56 -7.92 -12.34 2.71
CA SER A 56 -7.57 -11.61 3.92
C SER A 56 -8.73 -10.96 4.65
N GLY A 57 -9.82 -10.64 3.99
CA GLY A 57 -10.90 -9.88 4.61
C GLY A 57 -10.46 -8.54 5.20
N ARG A 58 -9.18 -8.18 5.06
CA ARG A 58 -8.61 -6.93 5.56
C ARG A 58 -8.69 -5.85 4.51
N SER A 59 -8.92 -4.64 4.95
CA SER A 59 -8.86 -3.49 4.08
C SER A 59 -7.41 -3.07 3.87
N LEU A 60 -6.83 -3.46 2.74
CA LEU A 60 -5.50 -3.02 2.34
C LEU A 60 -5.65 -1.96 1.27
N LYS A 61 -5.05 -0.80 1.52
CA LYS A 61 -5.02 0.26 0.53
C LYS A 61 -3.81 0.06 -0.37
N ASN A 62 -4.05 -0.04 -1.68
CA ASN A 62 -3.00 -0.20 -2.67
C ASN A 62 -2.69 1.14 -3.33
N VAL A 63 -1.41 1.50 -3.41
CA VAL A 63 -0.95 2.67 -4.16
C VAL A 63 0.17 2.25 -5.11
N GLU A 64 0.12 2.78 -6.33
CA GLU A 64 1.10 2.46 -7.37
C GLU A 64 1.57 3.76 -8.01
N PHE A 65 2.86 4.01 -7.95
CA PHE A 65 3.47 5.20 -8.53
C PHE A 65 4.34 4.80 -9.71
N GLN A 66 4.03 5.32 -10.90
CA GLN A 66 4.74 4.98 -12.12
C GLN A 66 5.67 6.12 -12.56
N ILE A 67 6.94 5.79 -12.74
CA ILE A 67 7.92 6.69 -13.34
C ILE A 67 7.87 6.46 -14.86
N HIS A 68 7.72 7.51 -15.62
CA HIS A 68 7.54 7.42 -17.07
C HIS A 68 8.84 7.59 -17.85
N GLU A 69 9.70 8.50 -17.42
CA GLU A 69 10.96 8.79 -18.09
C GLU A 69 12.15 8.65 -17.14
N MET A 70 13.33 8.52 -17.69
CA MET A 70 14.57 8.31 -16.95
C MET A 70 15.61 9.36 -17.35
N GLY A 71 16.50 9.72 -16.43
CA GLY A 71 17.61 10.65 -16.69
C GLY A 71 17.15 12.10 -16.76
N GLU A 72 17.85 12.89 -17.56
CA GLU A 72 17.56 14.32 -17.70
C GLU A 72 16.15 14.60 -18.23
N THR A 73 15.62 13.71 -19.06
CA THR A 73 14.27 13.85 -19.60
C THR A 73 13.20 13.68 -18.52
N ALA A 74 13.50 12.95 -17.45
CA ALA A 74 12.55 12.70 -16.38
C ALA A 74 12.15 13.99 -15.66
N GLU A 75 13.09 14.91 -15.48
CA GLU A 75 12.84 16.18 -14.77
C GLU A 75 11.88 17.09 -15.52
N ASN A 76 11.86 16.97 -16.86
CA ASN A 76 11.04 17.82 -17.71
C ASN A 76 9.75 17.14 -18.18
N ASP A 77 9.56 15.87 -17.87
CA ASP A 77 8.35 15.15 -18.25
C ASP A 77 7.21 15.52 -17.32
N MET A 78 6.14 16.08 -17.87
CA MET A 78 4.99 16.52 -17.07
C MET A 78 4.34 15.38 -16.29
N ARG A 79 4.41 14.15 -16.80
CA ARG A 79 3.85 12.98 -16.09
C ARG A 79 4.65 12.68 -14.83
N ASN A 80 5.97 12.82 -14.89
CA ASN A 80 6.83 12.64 -13.72
C ASN A 80 6.69 13.78 -12.71
N ILE A 81 6.50 15.00 -13.18
CA ILE A 81 6.26 16.15 -12.31
C ILE A 81 4.94 15.95 -11.54
N THR A 82 3.89 15.54 -12.23
CA THR A 82 2.60 15.24 -11.60
C THR A 82 2.73 14.09 -10.61
N LEU A 83 3.49 13.07 -10.96
CA LEU A 83 3.77 11.94 -10.09
C LEU A 83 4.50 12.38 -8.82
N GLN A 84 5.50 13.24 -8.95
CA GLN A 84 6.22 13.75 -7.79
C GLN A 84 5.27 14.49 -6.84
N GLN A 85 4.34 15.27 -7.37
CA GLN A 85 3.30 15.89 -6.58
C GLN A 85 2.44 14.86 -5.85
N GLN A 86 2.05 13.80 -6.54
CA GLN A 86 1.26 12.72 -5.93
C GLN A 86 2.01 12.04 -4.78
N ILE A 87 3.30 11.81 -4.97
CA ILE A 87 4.14 11.23 -3.92
C ILE A 87 4.29 12.19 -2.74
N ASP A 88 4.51 13.47 -3.01
CA ASP A 88 4.63 14.49 -1.96
C ASP A 88 3.34 14.63 -1.16
N ASP A 89 2.18 14.64 -1.83
CA ASP A 89 0.89 14.68 -1.17
C ASP A 89 0.65 13.43 -0.33
N PHE A 90 1.03 12.28 -0.85
CA PHE A 90 0.95 11.02 -0.13
C PHE A 90 1.81 11.05 1.12
N ASN A 91 3.05 11.51 1.01
CA ASN A 91 3.96 11.62 2.15
C ASN A 91 3.44 12.61 3.19
N TYR A 92 2.90 13.74 2.75
CA TYR A 92 2.30 14.72 3.66
C TYR A 92 1.11 14.12 4.43
N LYS A 93 0.28 13.35 3.75
CA LYS A 93 -0.89 12.70 4.36
C LYS A 93 -0.50 11.69 5.41
N HIS A 94 0.51 10.88 5.14
CA HIS A 94 0.92 9.80 6.04
C HIS A 94 1.96 10.21 7.07
N PHE A 95 2.78 11.20 6.75
CA PHE A 95 3.87 11.68 7.60
C PHE A 95 3.86 13.21 7.66
N PRO A 96 2.84 13.83 8.29
CA PRO A 96 2.69 15.28 8.27
C PRO A 96 3.83 16.03 8.96
N ASN A 97 4.58 15.38 9.84
CA ASN A 97 5.72 15.99 10.51
C ASN A 97 6.98 16.05 9.64
N GLY A 98 6.95 15.41 8.46
CA GLY A 98 8.08 15.41 7.55
C GLY A 98 9.29 14.60 8.01
N ASP A 99 9.15 13.81 9.07
CA ASP A 99 10.21 12.98 9.63
C ASP A 99 10.50 11.73 8.81
N LYS A 100 9.53 11.31 8.00
CA LYS A 100 9.63 10.13 7.14
C LYS A 100 8.98 10.41 5.80
N LYS A 101 9.45 9.73 4.77
CA LYS A 101 8.83 9.78 3.44
C LYS A 101 9.12 8.51 2.67
N VAL A 102 8.20 8.16 1.79
CA VAL A 102 8.42 7.07 0.84
C VAL A 102 9.38 7.57 -0.23
N GLU A 103 10.44 6.82 -0.46
CA GLU A 103 11.48 7.13 -1.44
C GLU A 103 11.78 5.91 -2.29
N SER A 104 12.19 6.16 -3.53
CA SER A 104 12.65 5.11 -4.43
C SER A 104 14.17 5.05 -4.44
N ASP A 105 14.72 3.86 -4.21
CA ASP A 105 16.14 3.57 -4.30
C ASP A 105 16.40 2.57 -5.43
N GLY A 106 15.63 2.69 -6.50
CA GLY A 106 15.66 1.79 -7.64
C GLY A 106 14.27 1.27 -7.96
N PHE A 107 14.17 0.48 -9.02
CA PHE A 107 12.88 -0.02 -9.49
C PHE A 107 12.87 -1.53 -9.65
N PRO A 108 11.82 -2.20 -9.22
CA PRO A 108 10.69 -1.64 -8.47
C PRO A 108 11.03 -1.41 -7.00
N THR A 109 10.46 -0.39 -6.39
CA THR A 109 10.52 -0.19 -4.95
C THR A 109 9.18 -0.62 -4.37
N LEU A 110 9.20 -1.61 -3.49
CA LEU A 110 8.01 -2.15 -2.84
C LEU A 110 8.02 -1.75 -1.39
N PHE A 111 6.92 -1.20 -0.91
CA PHE A 111 6.85 -0.70 0.46
C PHE A 111 5.51 -1.01 1.11
N LYS A 112 5.52 -0.94 2.42
CA LYS A 112 4.33 -1.11 3.26
C LYS A 112 4.38 -0.04 4.36
N ILE A 113 3.25 0.62 4.58
CA ILE A 113 3.10 1.54 5.70
C ILE A 113 2.16 0.92 6.72
N CYS A 114 2.67 0.80 7.93
CA CYS A 114 2.01 0.13 9.02
C CYS A 114 2.24 0.95 10.28
N ARG A 115 1.19 1.54 10.83
CA ARG A 115 1.28 2.39 12.04
C ARG A 115 2.34 3.50 11.91
N LYS A 116 2.32 4.24 10.81
CA LYS A 116 3.27 5.33 10.52
C LYS A 116 4.72 4.86 10.38
N ARG A 117 4.96 3.57 10.14
CA ARG A 117 6.28 3.04 9.82
C ARG A 117 6.32 2.57 8.38
N ILE A 118 7.40 2.90 7.69
CA ILE A 118 7.63 2.43 6.33
C ILE A 118 8.56 1.22 6.41
N GLU A 119 8.16 0.14 5.75
CA GLU A 119 8.98 -1.04 5.56
C GLU A 119 9.15 -1.28 4.08
N TYR A 120 10.36 -1.57 3.64
CA TYR A 120 10.68 -1.89 2.25
C TYR A 120 10.91 -3.37 2.08
N TYR A 121 10.43 -3.90 0.98
CA TYR A 121 10.54 -5.32 0.69
C TYR A 121 11.77 -5.62 -0.15
N ASN A 122 12.61 -6.52 0.31
CA ASN A 122 13.85 -6.93 -0.37
C ASN A 122 13.92 -8.44 -0.64
N GLY A 123 12.80 -9.14 -0.56
CA GLY A 123 12.73 -10.58 -0.77
C GLY A 123 12.40 -10.97 -2.21
N PRO A 124 12.13 -12.26 -2.45
CA PRO A 124 11.71 -12.75 -3.74
C PRO A 124 10.38 -12.10 -4.18
N ARG A 125 10.34 -11.68 -5.45
CA ARG A 125 9.18 -10.96 -6.00
C ARG A 125 8.14 -11.90 -6.58
N MET A 126 7.84 -12.97 -5.86
CA MET A 126 6.80 -13.93 -6.23
C MET A 126 5.51 -13.62 -5.47
N ALA A 127 4.37 -13.85 -6.08
CA ALA A 127 3.07 -13.52 -5.50
C ALA A 127 2.89 -14.06 -4.09
N LYS A 128 3.30 -15.29 -3.85
CA LYS A 128 3.15 -15.96 -2.56
C LYS A 128 3.97 -15.26 -1.46
N GLU A 129 5.22 -14.93 -1.75
CA GLU A 129 6.10 -14.25 -0.80
C GLU A 129 5.65 -12.82 -0.55
N LEU A 130 5.20 -12.12 -1.59
CA LEU A 130 4.63 -10.77 -1.47
C LEU A 130 3.37 -10.80 -0.62
N TYR A 131 2.49 -11.74 -0.87
CA TYR A 131 1.26 -11.92 -0.08
C TYR A 131 1.58 -12.12 1.40
N SER A 132 2.50 -13.02 1.70
CA SER A 132 2.93 -13.27 3.07
C SER A 132 3.44 -12.02 3.77
N TRP A 133 4.30 -11.27 3.08
CA TRP A 133 4.90 -10.07 3.66
C TRP A 133 3.88 -8.95 3.88
N TYR A 134 3.03 -8.68 2.89
CA TYR A 134 2.04 -7.61 3.00
C TYR A 134 0.93 -7.91 4.00
N THR A 135 0.61 -9.17 4.22
CA THR A 135 -0.44 -9.57 5.15
C THR A 135 0.06 -9.85 6.56
N LYS A 136 1.37 -9.85 6.77
CA LYS A 136 1.98 -10.04 8.07
C LYS A 136 1.56 -8.90 9.01
N LYS A 137 1.30 -9.26 10.26
CA LYS A 137 0.90 -8.26 11.27
C LYS A 137 1.97 -7.19 11.48
N CYS A 138 1.50 -6.01 11.75
CA CYS A 138 2.38 -4.89 12.08
C CYS A 138 3.06 -5.07 13.44
#